data_43f19ec59c027446fb7ec2283fde12b7
#
_entry.id   43f19ec59c027446fb7ec2283fde12b7
#
_cell.length_a   1.000
_cell.length_b   1.000
_cell.length_c   1.000
_cell.angle_alpha   90.00
_cell.angle_beta   90.00
_cell.angle_gamma   90.00
#
_symmetry.space_group_name_H-M   'P 1'
#
loop_
_entity.id
_entity.type
_entity.pdbx_description
1 polymer ?
#
loop_
_entity_poly.entity_id
_entity_poly.type
_entity_poly.pdbx_seq_one_letter_code
_entity_poly.pdbx_strand_id
1 'polypeptide(L)'
;MDHVKTAEALVHSRFPEARAAFLAGSVLTARRTATSDLDIVVLLDGPPAPFRESLVHSGWPVELFVQTEAVWRTFADQETAARQSPLLAMCADGMLLADPDGFGAALQAESRQRLAAGPPPLTATECEDRRYALTDTLDDLRGCTDPLERTYLVAALLQGASELALLVGGHWLGTAKWLSRRLATADPGLHRRLTGAAAAAVADQPGGAAEFEAAVHTVLQRAGGPIWAGYRRGSQDRTP
;
A
#
# COMPACT_ATOMS: atom_id res chain seq x y z
N MET A 1 3.64 -24.78 -15.98
CA MET A 1 4.23 -23.92 -17.01
C MET A 1 4.99 -22.80 -16.30
N ASP A 2 6.10 -22.38 -16.83
CA ASP A 2 6.91 -21.29 -16.25
C ASP A 2 6.16 -19.98 -16.36
N HIS A 3 5.99 -19.29 -15.24
CA HIS A 3 5.24 -18.03 -15.14
C HIS A 3 5.80 -16.92 -16.04
N VAL A 4 7.13 -16.81 -16.16
CA VAL A 4 7.79 -15.82 -17.02
C VAL A 4 7.47 -16.11 -18.50
N LYS A 5 7.70 -17.34 -18.95
CA LYS A 5 7.39 -17.73 -20.35
C LYS A 5 5.91 -17.58 -20.69
N THR A 6 5.02 -17.79 -19.70
CA THR A 6 3.58 -17.60 -19.89
C THR A 6 3.25 -16.12 -20.08
N ALA A 7 3.84 -15.23 -19.26
CA ALA A 7 3.66 -13.79 -19.37
C ALA A 7 4.24 -13.24 -20.69
N GLU A 8 5.45 -13.67 -21.07
CA GLU A 8 6.09 -13.31 -22.35
C GLU A 8 5.23 -13.71 -23.56
N ALA A 9 4.73 -14.95 -23.56
CA ALA A 9 3.88 -15.44 -24.65
C ALA A 9 2.57 -14.66 -24.76
N LEU A 10 1.95 -14.32 -23.62
CA LEU A 10 0.73 -13.50 -23.58
C LEU A 10 1.01 -12.09 -24.14
N VAL A 11 2.05 -11.42 -23.67
CA VAL A 11 2.41 -10.07 -24.12
C VAL A 11 2.71 -10.08 -25.60
N HIS A 12 3.57 -10.98 -26.07
CA HIS A 12 3.94 -11.07 -27.48
C HIS A 12 2.75 -11.33 -28.42
N SER A 13 1.82 -12.21 -28.00
CA SER A 13 0.66 -12.56 -28.83
C SER A 13 -0.43 -11.49 -28.84
N ARG A 14 -0.63 -10.80 -27.71
CA ARG A 14 -1.76 -9.87 -27.54
C ARG A 14 -1.37 -8.40 -27.76
N PHE A 15 -0.12 -8.06 -27.48
CA PHE A 15 0.40 -6.70 -27.54
C PHE A 15 1.73 -6.62 -28.31
N PRO A 16 1.76 -7.05 -29.58
CA PRO A 16 3.00 -7.02 -30.38
C PRO A 16 3.58 -5.61 -30.55
N GLU A 17 2.74 -4.57 -30.42
CA GLU A 17 3.10 -3.15 -30.50
C GLU A 17 3.43 -2.53 -29.13
N ALA A 18 3.62 -3.34 -28.07
CA ALA A 18 3.94 -2.81 -26.76
C ALA A 18 5.28 -2.07 -26.76
N ARG A 19 5.28 -0.81 -26.33
CA ARG A 19 6.50 -0.04 -26.09
C ARG A 19 7.26 -0.53 -24.87
N ALA A 20 6.51 -1.00 -23.86
CA ALA A 20 7.07 -1.68 -22.71
C ALA A 20 6.05 -2.66 -22.10
N ALA A 21 6.55 -3.73 -21.50
CA ALA A 21 5.74 -4.59 -20.67
C ALA A 21 6.56 -5.10 -19.48
N PHE A 22 5.93 -5.17 -18.32
CA PHE A 22 6.54 -5.61 -17.07
C PHE A 22 5.70 -6.71 -16.45
N LEU A 23 6.33 -7.83 -16.09
CA LEU A 23 5.74 -8.79 -15.14
C LEU A 23 6.09 -8.36 -13.73
N ALA A 24 5.09 -8.30 -12.85
CA ALA A 24 5.24 -7.86 -11.47
C ALA A 24 4.53 -8.83 -10.50
N GLY A 25 4.45 -8.42 -9.25
CA GLY A 25 3.68 -9.13 -8.24
C GLY A 25 4.47 -10.17 -7.45
N SER A 26 3.72 -10.90 -6.61
CA SER A 26 4.31 -11.87 -5.68
C SER A 26 4.95 -13.07 -6.40
N VAL A 27 4.58 -13.31 -7.65
CA VAL A 27 5.10 -14.40 -8.49
C VAL A 27 6.61 -14.32 -8.68
N LEU A 28 7.19 -13.12 -8.66
CA LEU A 28 8.63 -12.87 -8.80
C LEU A 28 9.41 -12.97 -7.47
N THR A 29 8.74 -13.29 -6.36
CA THR A 29 9.33 -13.22 -5.03
C THR A 29 9.28 -14.59 -4.32
N ALA A 30 10.07 -14.73 -3.25
CA ALA A 30 9.98 -15.88 -2.34
C ALA A 30 8.61 -16.00 -1.63
N ARG A 31 7.73 -15.01 -1.77
CA ARG A 31 6.36 -14.99 -1.20
C ARG A 31 5.29 -15.49 -2.16
N ARG A 32 5.68 -16.12 -3.25
CA ARG A 32 4.76 -16.76 -4.19
C ARG A 32 3.96 -17.86 -3.48
N THR A 33 2.66 -17.89 -3.76
CA THR A 33 1.71 -18.90 -3.25
C THR A 33 1.00 -19.59 -4.43
N ALA A 34 0.21 -20.61 -4.14
CA ALA A 34 -0.60 -21.29 -5.13
C ALA A 34 -1.69 -20.38 -5.77
N THR A 35 -2.01 -19.27 -5.10
CA THR A 35 -2.99 -18.26 -5.56
C THR A 35 -2.34 -17.00 -6.09
N SER A 36 -1.02 -16.99 -6.33
CA SER A 36 -0.35 -15.86 -6.96
C SER A 36 -0.76 -15.77 -8.43
N ASP A 37 -1.05 -14.55 -8.85
CA ASP A 37 -1.38 -14.11 -10.20
C ASP A 37 -0.18 -13.55 -10.94
N LEU A 38 -0.35 -13.27 -12.21
CA LEU A 38 0.60 -12.54 -13.05
C LEU A 38 0.10 -11.10 -13.19
N ASP A 39 0.68 -10.17 -12.45
CA ASP A 39 0.45 -8.74 -12.62
C ASP A 39 1.27 -8.24 -13.82
N ILE A 40 0.63 -7.84 -14.91
CA ILE A 40 1.32 -7.40 -16.12
C ILE A 40 0.95 -5.96 -16.46
N VAL A 41 1.93 -5.06 -16.39
CA VAL A 41 1.79 -3.68 -16.87
C VAL A 41 2.24 -3.62 -18.33
N VAL A 42 1.38 -3.07 -19.19
CA VAL A 42 1.67 -2.91 -20.64
C VAL A 42 1.52 -1.43 -21.01
N LEU A 43 2.50 -0.88 -21.70
CA LEU A 43 2.50 0.49 -22.24
C LEU A 43 2.33 0.45 -23.75
N LEU A 44 1.28 1.14 -24.26
CA LEU A 44 0.97 1.31 -25.67
C LEU A 44 1.02 2.80 -26.04
N ASP A 45 1.22 3.11 -27.32
CA ASP A 45 1.18 4.50 -27.79
C ASP A 45 -0.24 5.12 -27.84
N GLY A 46 -1.29 4.28 -27.88
CA GLY A 46 -2.67 4.72 -27.98
C GLY A 46 -3.68 3.61 -27.80
N PRO A 47 -4.84 3.69 -28.47
CA PRO A 47 -5.86 2.65 -28.39
C PRO A 47 -5.31 1.25 -28.66
N PRO A 48 -5.79 0.20 -27.94
CA PRO A 48 -6.96 0.21 -27.04
C PRO A 48 -6.72 0.70 -25.61
N ALA A 49 -5.51 1.15 -25.23
CA ALA A 49 -5.23 1.70 -23.91
C ALA A 49 -6.04 3.01 -23.67
N PRO A 50 -6.46 3.33 -22.39
CA PRO A 50 -6.20 2.54 -21.19
C PRO A 50 -7.30 1.53 -20.88
N PHE A 51 -6.96 0.37 -20.30
CA PHE A 51 -7.91 -0.56 -19.70
C PHE A 51 -7.23 -1.48 -18.67
N ARG A 52 -8.04 -2.06 -17.78
CA ARG A 52 -7.64 -3.15 -16.87
C ARG A 52 -8.48 -4.38 -17.17
N GLU A 53 -7.87 -5.54 -17.16
CA GLU A 53 -8.55 -6.79 -17.43
C GLU A 53 -7.98 -7.91 -16.56
N SER A 54 -8.88 -8.74 -16.03
CA SER A 54 -8.53 -9.97 -15.33
C SER A 54 -8.97 -11.15 -16.17
N LEU A 55 -8.08 -12.10 -16.41
CA LEU A 55 -8.33 -13.27 -17.24
C LEU A 55 -7.56 -14.49 -16.72
N VAL A 56 -7.80 -15.65 -17.33
CA VAL A 56 -6.96 -16.85 -17.13
C VAL A 56 -6.23 -17.16 -18.42
N HIS A 57 -4.90 -17.25 -18.36
CA HIS A 57 -4.07 -17.61 -19.49
C HIS A 57 -3.16 -18.79 -19.13
N SER A 58 -3.26 -19.88 -19.90
CA SER A 58 -2.46 -21.11 -19.70
C SER A 58 -2.49 -21.63 -18.24
N GLY A 59 -3.66 -21.50 -17.57
CA GLY A 59 -3.88 -21.92 -16.19
C GLY A 59 -3.42 -20.93 -15.11
N TRP A 60 -2.91 -19.74 -15.50
CA TRP A 60 -2.56 -18.68 -14.57
C TRP A 60 -3.63 -17.60 -14.51
N PRO A 61 -4.06 -17.15 -13.31
CA PRO A 61 -4.75 -15.88 -13.16
C PRO A 61 -3.82 -14.74 -13.62
N VAL A 62 -4.33 -13.82 -14.41
CA VAL A 62 -3.58 -12.68 -14.95
C VAL A 62 -4.37 -11.41 -14.72
N GLU A 63 -3.70 -10.36 -14.24
CA GLU A 63 -4.20 -9.00 -14.23
C GLU A 63 -3.39 -8.14 -15.21
N LEU A 64 -4.07 -7.58 -16.21
CA LEU A 64 -3.49 -6.67 -17.19
C LEU A 64 -3.78 -5.22 -16.80
N PHE A 65 -2.75 -4.41 -16.74
CA PHE A 65 -2.80 -2.96 -16.56
C PHE A 65 -2.28 -2.31 -17.84
N VAL A 66 -3.16 -2.13 -18.81
CA VAL A 66 -2.79 -1.60 -20.13
C VAL A 66 -2.99 -0.09 -20.16
N GLN A 67 -1.94 0.65 -20.43
CA GLN A 67 -1.92 2.11 -20.30
C GLN A 67 -1.17 2.77 -21.45
N THR A 68 -1.44 4.06 -21.67
CA THR A 68 -0.54 4.94 -22.39
C THR A 68 0.44 5.57 -21.39
N GLU A 69 1.55 6.13 -21.87
CA GLU A 69 2.49 6.86 -21.00
C GLU A 69 1.80 7.99 -20.22
N ALA A 70 0.95 8.77 -20.87
CA ALA A 70 0.25 9.88 -20.22
C ALA A 70 -0.68 9.41 -19.09
N VAL A 71 -1.40 8.31 -19.30
CA VAL A 71 -2.28 7.72 -18.29
C VAL A 71 -1.46 7.09 -17.14
N TRP A 72 -0.37 6.40 -17.46
CA TRP A 72 0.54 5.86 -16.46
C TRP A 72 1.07 6.97 -15.53
N ARG A 73 1.54 8.10 -16.10
CA ARG A 73 2.01 9.24 -15.32
C ARG A 73 0.92 9.81 -14.41
N THR A 74 -0.30 9.97 -14.94
CA THR A 74 -1.45 10.44 -14.16
C THR A 74 -1.74 9.54 -12.96
N PHE A 75 -1.79 8.22 -13.15
CA PHE A 75 -2.01 7.28 -12.06
C PHE A 75 -0.85 7.25 -11.07
N ALA A 76 0.39 7.26 -11.54
CA ALA A 76 1.56 7.30 -10.69
C ALA A 76 1.60 8.58 -9.82
N ASP A 77 1.14 9.71 -10.35
CA ASP A 77 1.03 10.97 -9.60
C ASP A 77 -0.10 10.93 -8.56
N GLN A 78 -1.27 10.37 -8.93
CA GLN A 78 -2.38 10.17 -8.00
C GLN A 78 -2.02 9.23 -6.85
N GLU A 79 -1.38 8.10 -7.15
CA GLU A 79 -0.87 7.18 -6.14
C GLU A 79 0.16 7.86 -5.22
N THR A 80 1.07 8.65 -5.79
CA THR A 80 2.06 9.41 -5.03
C THR A 80 1.39 10.40 -4.09
N ALA A 81 0.39 11.16 -4.57
CA ALA A 81 -0.38 12.08 -3.73
C ALA A 81 -1.12 11.36 -2.60
N ALA A 82 -1.60 10.14 -2.84
CA ALA A 82 -2.19 9.26 -1.83
C ALA A 82 -1.15 8.55 -0.95
N ARG A 83 0.15 8.81 -1.15
CA ARG A 83 1.28 8.14 -0.48
C ARG A 83 1.30 6.63 -0.70
N GLN A 84 0.77 6.18 -1.81
CA GLN A 84 0.80 4.80 -2.27
C GLN A 84 1.67 4.69 -3.53
N SER A 85 2.10 3.48 -3.86
CA SER A 85 3.02 3.31 -4.99
C SER A 85 2.90 1.93 -5.67
N PRO A 86 1.70 1.34 -5.85
CA PRO A 86 1.61 0.03 -6.48
C PRO A 86 2.12 0.04 -7.92
N LEU A 87 1.72 1.03 -8.73
CA LEU A 87 2.13 1.12 -10.13
C LEU A 87 3.64 1.38 -10.29
N LEU A 88 4.17 2.32 -9.47
CA LEU A 88 5.61 2.56 -9.42
C LEU A 88 6.38 1.30 -9.03
N ALA A 89 5.90 0.55 -8.01
CA ALA A 89 6.56 -0.67 -7.56
C ALA A 89 6.49 -1.78 -8.61
N MET A 90 5.36 -1.93 -9.32
CA MET A 90 5.23 -2.90 -10.40
C MET A 90 6.23 -2.64 -11.54
N CYS A 91 6.46 -1.38 -11.91
CA CYS A 91 7.44 -1.06 -12.94
C CYS A 91 8.89 -1.13 -12.41
N ALA A 92 9.15 -0.62 -11.18
CA ALA A 92 10.50 -0.56 -10.61
C ALA A 92 11.11 -1.94 -10.34
N ASP A 93 10.32 -2.84 -9.74
CA ASP A 93 10.74 -4.17 -9.31
C ASP A 93 10.35 -5.26 -10.33
N GLY A 94 9.54 -4.91 -11.32
CA GLY A 94 9.05 -5.82 -12.33
C GLY A 94 10.15 -6.33 -13.27
N MET A 95 9.92 -7.52 -13.82
CA MET A 95 10.73 -8.07 -14.89
C MET A 95 10.27 -7.49 -16.22
N LEU A 96 11.18 -6.88 -16.97
CA LEU A 96 10.90 -6.32 -18.27
C LEU A 96 10.69 -7.45 -19.30
N LEU A 97 9.49 -7.51 -19.90
CA LEU A 97 9.09 -8.54 -20.88
C LEU A 97 9.21 -8.03 -22.33
N ALA A 98 9.02 -6.73 -22.55
CA ALA A 98 9.14 -6.07 -23.84
C ALA A 98 9.71 -4.66 -23.66
N ASP A 99 10.67 -4.29 -24.51
CA ASP A 99 11.33 -2.97 -24.51
C ASP A 99 12.08 -2.73 -25.86
N PRO A 100 11.35 -2.53 -26.97
CA PRO A 100 11.98 -2.46 -28.29
C PRO A 100 12.83 -1.20 -28.51
N ASP A 101 12.53 -0.10 -27.80
CA ASP A 101 13.17 1.21 -28.00
C ASP A 101 13.87 1.78 -26.73
N GLY A 102 13.97 1.00 -25.65
CA GLY A 102 14.57 1.42 -24.39
C GLY A 102 13.64 2.26 -23.48
N PHE A 103 12.40 2.48 -23.90
CA PHE A 103 11.40 3.21 -23.09
C PHE A 103 11.08 2.51 -21.77
N GLY A 104 10.96 1.17 -21.79
CA GLY A 104 10.69 0.38 -20.61
C GLY A 104 11.80 0.49 -19.57
N ALA A 105 13.07 0.40 -20.00
CA ALA A 105 14.22 0.57 -19.11
C ALA A 105 14.27 1.99 -18.50
N ALA A 106 13.96 3.02 -19.28
CA ALA A 106 13.88 4.40 -18.80
C ALA A 106 12.76 4.57 -17.77
N LEU A 107 11.57 4.03 -18.03
CA LEU A 107 10.42 4.07 -17.12
C LEU A 107 10.71 3.32 -15.82
N GLN A 108 11.41 2.18 -15.90
CA GLN A 108 11.85 1.43 -14.73
C GLN A 108 12.81 2.25 -13.86
N ALA A 109 13.78 2.93 -14.48
CA ALA A 109 14.74 3.79 -13.78
C ALA A 109 14.02 4.97 -13.10
N GLU A 110 13.09 5.64 -13.80
CA GLU A 110 12.24 6.70 -13.24
C GLU A 110 11.43 6.19 -12.05
N SER A 111 10.79 5.02 -12.18
CA SER A 111 10.00 4.42 -11.12
C SER A 111 10.83 4.14 -9.87
N ARG A 112 12.04 3.60 -10.03
CA ARG A 112 12.99 3.39 -8.93
C ARG A 112 13.40 4.69 -8.26
N GLN A 113 13.68 5.73 -9.02
CA GLN A 113 14.02 7.05 -8.50
C GLN A 113 12.87 7.66 -7.70
N ARG A 114 11.63 7.60 -8.22
CA ARG A 114 10.44 8.11 -7.52
C ARG A 114 10.17 7.33 -6.23
N LEU A 115 10.31 6.01 -6.24
CA LEU A 115 10.18 5.20 -5.01
C LEU A 115 11.24 5.55 -3.96
N ALA A 116 12.48 5.74 -4.38
CA ALA A 116 13.59 6.09 -3.48
C ALA A 116 13.42 7.50 -2.87
N ALA A 117 12.78 8.42 -3.57
CA ALA A 117 12.47 9.76 -3.05
C ALA A 117 11.46 9.73 -1.88
N GLY A 118 10.71 8.64 -1.74
CA GLY A 118 9.67 8.50 -0.71
C GLY A 118 8.36 9.24 -1.04
N PRO A 119 7.34 9.06 -0.21
CA PRO A 119 6.05 9.74 -0.37
C PRO A 119 6.14 11.19 0.10
N PRO A 120 5.17 12.05 -0.34
CA PRO A 120 5.03 13.39 0.23
C PRO A 120 4.88 13.32 1.75
N PRO A 121 5.52 14.22 2.52
CA PRO A 121 5.41 14.23 3.97
C PRO A 121 3.97 14.53 4.41
N LEU A 122 3.61 14.09 5.64
CA LEU A 122 2.39 14.51 6.27
C LEU A 122 2.44 16.01 6.55
N THR A 123 1.34 16.71 6.27
CA THR A 123 1.13 18.05 6.81
C THR A 123 0.85 17.97 8.32
N ALA A 124 1.04 19.08 9.04
CA ALA A 124 0.70 19.14 10.45
C ALA A 124 -0.78 18.79 10.71
N THR A 125 -1.67 19.30 9.85
CA THR A 125 -3.12 19.04 9.93
C THR A 125 -3.44 17.54 9.74
N GLU A 126 -2.89 16.90 8.72
CA GLU A 126 -3.10 15.46 8.48
C GLU A 126 -2.55 14.61 9.64
N CYS A 127 -1.41 15.00 10.20
CA CYS A 127 -0.83 14.31 11.35
C CYS A 127 -1.73 14.43 12.59
N GLU A 128 -2.26 15.63 12.87
CA GLU A 128 -3.21 15.85 13.97
C GLU A 128 -4.50 15.06 13.77
N ASP A 129 -5.07 15.02 12.55
CA ASP A 129 -6.30 14.27 12.26
C ASP A 129 -6.11 12.77 12.53
N ARG A 130 -4.97 12.20 12.11
CA ARG A 130 -4.66 10.80 12.37
C ARG A 130 -4.44 10.50 13.85
N ARG A 131 -3.77 11.41 14.57
CA ARG A 131 -3.57 11.29 16.03
C ARG A 131 -4.90 11.35 16.78
N TYR A 132 -5.78 12.29 16.40
CA TYR A 132 -7.11 12.39 16.98
C TYR A 132 -7.91 11.11 16.75
N ALA A 133 -8.01 10.64 15.52
CA ALA A 133 -8.75 9.42 15.20
C ALA A 133 -8.25 8.19 15.97
N LEU A 134 -6.93 8.03 16.11
CA LEU A 134 -6.36 6.94 16.90
C LEU A 134 -6.63 7.10 18.41
N THR A 135 -6.61 8.34 18.93
CA THR A 135 -6.90 8.59 20.35
C THR A 135 -8.36 8.28 20.67
N ASP A 136 -9.27 8.73 19.81
CA ASP A 136 -10.72 8.48 19.90
C ASP A 136 -11.03 6.98 19.90
N THR A 137 -10.52 6.27 18.90
CA THR A 137 -10.72 4.80 18.78
C THR A 137 -10.07 4.02 19.93
N LEU A 138 -8.96 4.52 20.53
CA LEU A 138 -8.37 3.91 21.74
C LEU A 138 -9.28 4.06 22.96
N ASP A 139 -9.93 5.20 23.12
CA ASP A 139 -10.87 5.42 24.22
C ASP A 139 -12.12 4.53 24.06
N ASP A 140 -12.59 4.32 22.81
CA ASP A 140 -13.63 3.34 22.51
C ASP A 140 -13.18 1.90 22.87
N LEU A 141 -11.95 1.52 22.55
CA LEU A 141 -11.42 0.18 22.89
C LEU A 141 -11.36 -0.04 24.41
N ARG A 142 -11.00 0.98 25.19
CA ARG A 142 -10.97 0.91 26.66
C ARG A 142 -12.34 0.68 27.26
N GLY A 143 -13.38 1.30 26.69
CA GLY A 143 -14.77 1.15 27.10
C GLY A 143 -15.47 -0.09 26.56
N CYS A 144 -14.88 -0.76 25.59
CA CYS A 144 -15.53 -1.85 24.86
C CYS A 144 -15.61 -3.15 25.69
N THR A 145 -16.83 -3.62 25.91
CA THR A 145 -17.13 -4.90 26.58
C THR A 145 -17.61 -5.98 25.62
N ASP A 146 -18.02 -5.61 24.39
CA ASP A 146 -18.46 -6.55 23.36
C ASP A 146 -17.25 -7.08 22.56
N PRO A 147 -17.01 -8.41 22.54
CA PRO A 147 -15.90 -8.98 21.81
C PRO A 147 -16.01 -8.83 20.28
N LEU A 148 -17.23 -8.68 19.74
CA LEU A 148 -17.43 -8.46 18.31
C LEU A 148 -17.04 -7.03 17.92
N GLU A 149 -17.50 -6.03 18.68
CA GLU A 149 -17.10 -4.64 18.48
C GLU A 149 -15.58 -4.45 18.67
N ARG A 150 -15.01 -5.11 19.68
CA ARG A 150 -13.56 -5.11 19.95
C ARG A 150 -12.76 -5.53 18.72
N THR A 151 -13.23 -6.52 17.96
CA THR A 151 -12.55 -6.97 16.74
C THR A 151 -12.43 -5.84 15.72
N TYR A 152 -13.48 -5.04 15.53
CA TYR A 152 -13.45 -3.89 14.61
C TYR A 152 -12.57 -2.76 15.12
N LEU A 153 -12.63 -2.45 16.40
CA LEU A 153 -11.80 -1.41 17.03
C LEU A 153 -10.30 -1.76 16.90
N VAL A 154 -9.94 -3.00 17.21
CA VAL A 154 -8.56 -3.49 17.08
C VAL A 154 -8.11 -3.45 15.63
N ALA A 155 -8.94 -3.83 14.67
CA ALA A 155 -8.60 -3.78 13.25
C ALA A 155 -8.36 -2.34 12.77
N ALA A 156 -9.24 -1.40 13.15
CA ALA A 156 -9.12 0.01 12.81
C ALA A 156 -7.85 0.63 13.43
N LEU A 157 -7.58 0.36 14.70
CA LEU A 157 -6.37 0.82 15.40
C LEU A 157 -5.11 0.22 14.80
N LEU A 158 -5.10 -1.07 14.47
CA LEU A 158 -3.94 -1.73 13.84
C LEU A 158 -3.62 -1.10 12.49
N GLN A 159 -4.64 -0.86 11.66
CA GLN A 159 -4.49 -0.19 10.38
C GLN A 159 -3.98 1.24 10.56
N GLY A 160 -4.69 2.07 11.34
CA GLY A 160 -4.36 3.48 11.52
C GLY A 160 -3.01 3.71 12.16
N ALA A 161 -2.63 2.90 13.17
CA ALA A 161 -1.31 2.97 13.79
C ALA A 161 -0.20 2.55 12.83
N SER A 162 -0.43 1.51 12.02
CA SER A 162 0.54 1.09 10.99
C SER A 162 0.76 2.17 9.94
N GLU A 163 -0.33 2.79 9.46
CA GLU A 163 -0.25 3.90 8.50
C GLU A 163 0.48 5.11 9.09
N LEU A 164 0.10 5.54 10.31
CA LEU A 164 0.74 6.69 10.96
C LEU A 164 2.22 6.44 11.19
N ALA A 165 2.61 5.25 11.64
CA ALA A 165 4.02 4.90 11.86
C ALA A 165 4.83 4.98 10.57
N LEU A 166 4.31 4.46 9.45
CA LEU A 166 4.95 4.54 8.14
C LEU A 166 5.09 5.99 7.68
N LEU A 167 4.02 6.77 7.76
CA LEU A 167 4.00 8.15 7.27
C LEU A 167 4.92 9.08 8.07
N VAL A 168 4.95 8.94 9.39
CA VAL A 168 5.89 9.69 10.25
C VAL A 168 7.34 9.31 9.96
N GLY A 169 7.58 8.05 9.56
CA GLY A 169 8.88 7.55 9.11
C GLY A 169 9.23 7.90 7.66
N GLY A 170 8.37 8.60 6.91
CA GLY A 170 8.61 8.93 5.50
C GLY A 170 8.52 7.72 4.55
N HIS A 171 7.74 6.71 4.93
CA HIS A 171 7.58 5.48 4.15
C HIS A 171 6.26 5.43 3.39
N TRP A 172 6.31 4.76 2.23
CA TRP A 172 5.11 4.50 1.42
C TRP A 172 4.11 3.63 2.15
N LEU A 173 2.83 3.93 1.98
CA LEU A 173 1.72 3.10 2.43
C LEU A 173 1.52 1.89 1.51
N GLY A 174 0.75 0.94 2.00
CA GLY A 174 0.21 -0.17 1.25
C GLY A 174 -1.20 -0.51 1.73
N THR A 175 -1.92 -1.33 0.98
CA THR A 175 -3.24 -1.82 1.37
C THR A 175 -3.17 -3.27 1.86
N ALA A 176 -4.03 -3.64 2.81
CA ALA A 176 -4.15 -5.01 3.34
C ALA A 176 -2.78 -5.64 3.65
N LYS A 177 -2.45 -6.76 3.00
CA LYS A 177 -1.18 -7.47 3.19
C LYS A 177 0.06 -6.60 2.94
N TRP A 178 -0.04 -5.60 2.06
CA TRP A 178 1.08 -4.73 1.74
C TRP A 178 1.37 -3.71 2.84
N LEU A 179 0.36 -3.25 3.59
CA LEU A 179 0.57 -2.39 4.76
C LEU A 179 1.43 -3.11 5.81
N SER A 180 1.07 -4.34 6.15
CA SER A 180 1.83 -5.19 7.06
C SER A 180 3.27 -5.42 6.57
N ARG A 181 3.46 -5.72 5.28
CA ARG A 181 4.78 -5.96 4.68
C ARG A 181 5.67 -4.72 4.73
N ARG A 182 5.11 -3.55 4.43
CA ARG A 182 5.85 -2.27 4.48
C ARG A 182 6.26 -1.94 5.91
N LEU A 183 5.36 -2.09 6.88
CA LEU A 183 5.70 -1.87 8.28
C LEU A 183 6.75 -2.88 8.78
N ALA A 184 6.64 -4.15 8.38
CA ALA A 184 7.63 -5.18 8.73
C ALA A 184 9.02 -4.86 8.17
N THR A 185 9.11 -4.19 7.02
CA THR A 185 10.37 -3.76 6.41
C THR A 185 10.92 -2.49 7.08
N ALA A 186 10.05 -1.51 7.34
CA ALA A 186 10.45 -0.21 7.90
C ALA A 186 10.77 -0.28 9.40
N ASP A 187 9.95 -0.97 10.19
CA ASP A 187 10.14 -1.19 11.64
C ASP A 187 9.69 -2.59 12.04
N PRO A 188 10.57 -3.62 11.90
CA PRO A 188 10.24 -5.00 12.26
C PRO A 188 9.84 -5.18 13.72
N GLY A 189 10.40 -4.35 14.62
CA GLY A 189 10.11 -4.36 16.06
C GLY A 189 8.69 -3.91 16.36
N LEU A 190 8.29 -2.77 15.80
CA LEU A 190 6.95 -2.22 15.94
C LEU A 190 5.91 -3.13 15.26
N HIS A 191 6.22 -3.64 14.06
CA HIS A 191 5.35 -4.57 13.37
C HIS A 191 4.99 -5.78 14.24
N ARG A 192 5.99 -6.47 14.82
CA ARG A 192 5.75 -7.63 15.71
C ARG A 192 4.94 -7.26 16.94
N ARG A 193 5.22 -6.11 17.58
CA ARG A 193 4.47 -5.65 18.76
C ARG A 193 3.02 -5.36 18.42
N LEU A 194 2.76 -4.56 17.39
CA LEU A 194 1.38 -4.21 16.98
C LEU A 194 0.58 -5.44 16.57
N THR A 195 1.13 -6.30 15.72
CA THR A 195 0.40 -7.48 15.22
C THR A 195 0.19 -8.54 16.28
N GLY A 196 1.21 -8.80 17.12
CA GLY A 196 1.10 -9.78 18.22
C GLY A 196 0.10 -9.34 19.28
N ALA A 197 0.18 -8.08 19.74
CA ALA A 197 -0.75 -7.53 20.71
C ALA A 197 -2.18 -7.40 20.16
N ALA A 198 -2.36 -7.03 18.88
CA ALA A 198 -3.67 -7.03 18.23
C ALA A 198 -4.30 -8.43 18.21
N ALA A 199 -3.54 -9.46 17.85
CA ALA A 199 -4.02 -10.84 17.87
C ALA A 199 -4.42 -11.29 19.29
N ALA A 200 -3.64 -10.93 20.31
CA ALA A 200 -3.96 -11.21 21.71
C ALA A 200 -5.21 -10.49 22.18
N ALA A 201 -5.39 -9.22 21.79
CA ALA A 201 -6.57 -8.41 22.12
C ALA A 201 -7.86 -8.96 21.49
N VAL A 202 -7.81 -9.39 20.21
CA VAL A 202 -8.96 -10.02 19.53
C VAL A 202 -9.29 -11.39 20.16
N ALA A 203 -8.27 -12.15 20.55
CA ALA A 203 -8.46 -13.44 21.21
C ALA A 203 -8.83 -13.34 22.69
N ASP A 204 -9.05 -12.12 23.21
CA ASP A 204 -9.37 -11.84 24.62
C ASP A 204 -8.38 -12.44 25.62
N GLN A 205 -7.11 -12.51 25.23
CA GLN A 205 -6.06 -13.01 26.11
C GLN A 205 -5.82 -12.03 27.28
N PRO A 206 -5.53 -12.52 28.49
CA PRO A 206 -5.20 -11.67 29.61
C PRO A 206 -4.08 -10.68 29.29
N GLY A 207 -4.36 -9.38 29.47
CA GLY A 207 -3.41 -8.31 29.15
C GLY A 207 -3.31 -7.91 27.68
N GLY A 208 -3.90 -8.66 26.73
CA GLY A 208 -3.77 -8.40 25.30
C GLY A 208 -4.24 -7.01 24.87
N ALA A 209 -5.37 -6.57 25.40
CA ALA A 209 -5.87 -5.21 25.11
C ALA A 209 -4.92 -4.12 25.64
N ALA A 210 -4.39 -4.28 26.84
CA ALA A 210 -3.45 -3.31 27.42
C ALA A 210 -2.11 -3.27 26.69
N GLU A 211 -1.60 -4.42 26.24
CA GLU A 211 -0.39 -4.49 25.44
C GLU A 211 -0.58 -3.84 24.06
N PHE A 212 -1.77 -4.04 23.45
CA PHE A 212 -2.10 -3.42 22.18
C PHE A 212 -2.23 -1.90 22.33
N GLU A 213 -2.91 -1.43 23.34
CA GLU A 213 -2.99 0.00 23.68
C GLU A 213 -1.59 0.61 23.84
N ALA A 214 -0.70 -0.02 24.60
CA ALA A 214 0.68 0.43 24.78
C ALA A 214 1.47 0.50 23.45
N ALA A 215 1.24 -0.46 22.55
CA ALA A 215 1.85 -0.46 21.22
C ALA A 215 1.33 0.70 20.36
N VAL A 216 0.02 0.97 20.35
CA VAL A 216 -0.57 2.12 19.65
C VAL A 216 -0.10 3.45 20.26
N HIS A 217 -0.02 3.55 21.59
CA HIS A 217 0.55 4.72 22.26
C HIS A 217 1.99 4.99 21.86
N THR A 218 2.80 3.97 21.63
CA THR A 218 4.17 4.14 21.12
C THR A 218 4.17 4.86 19.77
N VAL A 219 3.23 4.54 18.88
CA VAL A 219 3.07 5.22 17.58
C VAL A 219 2.63 6.66 17.77
N LEU A 220 1.61 6.89 18.61
CA LEU A 220 1.14 8.24 18.94
C LEU A 220 2.26 9.13 19.49
N GLN A 221 3.08 8.62 20.40
CA GLN A 221 4.22 9.36 20.95
C GLN A 221 5.23 9.77 19.88
N ARG A 222 5.53 8.91 18.92
CA ARG A 222 6.41 9.23 17.78
C ARG A 222 5.83 10.33 16.88
N ALA A 223 4.49 10.44 16.84
CA ALA A 223 3.77 11.44 16.05
C ALA A 223 3.51 12.77 16.80
N GLY A 224 3.94 12.90 18.05
CA GLY A 224 3.71 14.10 18.87
C GLY A 224 2.69 13.90 20.00
N GLY A 225 2.35 12.65 20.34
CA GLY A 225 1.46 12.25 21.43
C GLY A 225 -0.02 12.19 21.05
N PRO A 226 -0.87 11.64 21.93
CA PRO A 226 -2.32 11.64 21.73
C PRO A 226 -2.87 13.08 21.69
N ILE A 227 -4.01 13.25 21.02
CA ILE A 227 -4.70 14.54 20.97
C ILE A 227 -6.20 14.33 21.12
N TRP A 228 -6.80 15.01 22.08
CA TRP A 228 -8.24 15.06 22.30
C TRP A 228 -8.67 16.51 22.53
N ALA A 229 -8.33 17.09 23.67
CA ALA A 229 -8.60 18.48 23.97
C ALA A 229 -7.79 19.41 23.03
N GLY A 230 -8.47 20.42 22.51
CA GLY A 230 -7.86 21.38 21.58
C GLY A 230 -7.91 20.96 20.11
N TYR A 231 -8.30 19.72 19.78
CA TYR A 231 -8.56 19.35 18.40
C TYR A 231 -9.77 20.12 17.85
N ARG A 232 -9.58 20.80 16.73
CA ARG A 232 -10.64 21.58 16.07
C ARG A 232 -10.48 21.50 14.58
N ARG A 233 -11.56 21.15 13.88
CA ARG A 233 -11.67 21.21 12.42
C ARG A 233 -12.95 21.93 12.03
N GLY A 234 -12.92 22.63 10.92
CA GLY A 234 -14.04 23.41 10.37
C GLY A 234 -13.53 24.46 9.41
N SER A 235 -14.37 25.00 8.53
CA SER A 235 -14.00 26.14 7.72
C SER A 235 -13.75 27.35 8.61
N GLN A 236 -12.50 27.77 8.76
CA GLN A 236 -12.23 29.17 9.07
C GLN A 236 -12.49 29.93 7.76
N ASP A 237 -13.31 30.99 7.86
CA ASP A 237 -13.68 31.92 6.81
C ASP A 237 -14.98 31.63 6.05
N ARG A 238 -16.08 31.86 6.75
CA ARG A 238 -17.11 32.74 6.18
C ARG A 238 -17.16 33.97 7.09
N THR A 239 -16.28 34.92 6.86
CA THR A 239 -16.51 36.29 7.27
C THR A 239 -17.63 36.84 6.40
N PRO A 240 -18.70 37.44 6.97
CA PRO A 240 -19.82 37.98 6.21
C PRO A 240 -19.44 39.16 5.30
#